data_e042af10042d7c19399e1c37f3b3a682
#
_entry.id   e042af10042d7c19399e1c37f3b3a682
#
_cell.length_a   1.000
_cell.length_b   1.000
_cell.length_c   1.000
_cell.angle_alpha   90.00
_cell.angle_beta   90.00
_cell.angle_gamma   90.00
#
_symmetry.space_group_name_H-M   'P 1'
#
loop_
_entity.id
_entity.type
_entity.pdbx_description
1 polymer ?
#
loop_
_entity_poly.entity_id
_entity_poly.type
_entity_poly.pdbx_seq_one_letter_code
_entity_poly.pdbx_strand_id
1 'polypeptide(L)'
;RDVERSRGLGDVYKRQHLHSFENHPFQVNDDEAMAELVESVKEEGILTALLVRPLGDGEYEIIAGHRRRHAAQLAGLKEVPVIIRNMDQDTAVRAMVDSNLQRPNILPSEKAFAYRMKMEAMNHQGTSGGISAKDIGKNANDSARQVYRYIRLTYLMNDLLNAVDRDVIGLQVGVELSYLTVPEQEMVEEVHESTGKYPSLEQAKKIRQHREEKTLTKEIVRLLVIGERKKKTTVTLKQDEIKKYFPPEYDEQKIRTVICQLLEEWSNQNH
;
A
#
# COMPACT_ATOMS: atom_id res chain seq x y z
N ARG A 1 41.13 -18.14 -26.30
CA ARG A 1 41.09 -16.64 -26.26
C ARG A 1 39.77 -16.07 -25.76
N ASP A 2 38.84 -16.90 -25.22
CA ASP A 2 37.50 -16.49 -24.76
C ASP A 2 37.32 -16.44 -23.24
N VAL A 3 38.42 -16.51 -22.47
CA VAL A 3 38.35 -16.61 -20.99
C VAL A 3 38.46 -15.25 -20.26
N GLU A 4 38.70 -14.15 -20.97
CA GLU A 4 39.00 -12.85 -20.35
C GLU A 4 37.81 -11.87 -20.28
N ARG A 5 36.61 -12.22 -20.80
CA ARG A 5 35.44 -11.33 -20.78
C ARG A 5 34.47 -11.48 -19.59
N SER A 6 34.68 -12.42 -18.68
CA SER A 6 33.71 -12.70 -17.61
C SER A 6 34.10 -12.17 -16.22
N ARG A 7 34.92 -11.12 -16.11
CA ARG A 7 35.17 -10.42 -14.85
C ARG A 7 34.11 -9.33 -14.65
N GLY A 8 32.89 -9.71 -14.17
CA GLY A 8 31.87 -8.77 -13.71
C GLY A 8 30.46 -8.93 -14.29
N LEU A 9 30.31 -9.51 -15.46
CA LEU A 9 29.01 -9.90 -16.05
C LEU A 9 28.88 -11.42 -15.84
N GLY A 10 27.80 -11.86 -15.18
CA GLY A 10 27.53 -13.30 -14.92
C GLY A 10 27.49 -14.13 -16.21
N ASP A 11 27.32 -15.44 -16.07
CA ASP A 11 27.19 -16.34 -17.21
C ASP A 11 25.97 -16.00 -18.07
N VAL A 12 26.10 -16.20 -19.39
CA VAL A 12 25.02 -15.89 -20.33
C VAL A 12 24.11 -17.11 -20.49
N TYR A 13 22.81 -16.89 -20.27
CA TYR A 13 21.79 -17.93 -20.32
C TYR A 13 20.66 -17.60 -21.27
N LYS A 14 20.09 -18.64 -21.91
CA LYS A 14 18.91 -18.47 -22.74
C LYS A 14 17.73 -18.03 -21.88
N ARG A 15 17.09 -16.93 -22.27
CA ARG A 15 15.97 -16.32 -21.56
C ARG A 15 14.78 -17.28 -21.32
N GLN A 16 14.61 -18.28 -22.19
CA GLN A 16 13.52 -19.27 -22.08
C GLN A 16 13.64 -20.17 -20.85
N HIS A 17 14.84 -20.37 -20.29
CA HIS A 17 15.10 -21.15 -19.08
C HIS A 17 14.98 -20.33 -17.78
N LEU A 18 14.58 -19.07 -17.89
CA LEU A 18 14.45 -18.16 -16.76
C LEU A 18 12.97 -17.96 -16.45
N HIS A 19 12.51 -18.48 -15.31
CA HIS A 19 11.14 -18.39 -14.85
C HIS A 19 10.97 -17.25 -13.86
N SER A 20 9.80 -16.62 -13.90
CA SER A 20 9.44 -15.63 -12.88
C SER A 20 9.24 -16.31 -11.54
N PHE A 21 9.53 -15.60 -10.46
CA PHE A 21 9.28 -16.07 -9.10
C PHE A 21 7.78 -16.37 -8.92
N GLU A 22 7.48 -17.51 -8.34
CA GLU A 22 6.08 -17.90 -8.08
C GLU A 22 5.43 -16.90 -7.12
N ASN A 23 4.20 -16.47 -7.45
CA ASN A 23 3.45 -15.47 -6.68
C ASN A 23 4.22 -14.15 -6.43
N HIS A 24 5.03 -13.73 -7.42
CA HIS A 24 5.78 -12.47 -7.35
C HIS A 24 4.86 -11.26 -7.11
N PRO A 25 4.98 -10.57 -5.96
CA PRO A 25 4.01 -9.55 -5.57
C PRO A 25 4.16 -8.23 -6.34
N PHE A 26 5.33 -7.99 -6.94
CA PHE A 26 5.63 -6.72 -7.62
C PHE A 26 5.30 -6.80 -9.10
N GLN A 27 4.51 -5.85 -9.57
CA GLN A 27 4.12 -5.79 -10.98
C GLN A 27 5.25 -5.28 -11.86
N VAL A 28 5.27 -5.77 -13.09
CA VAL A 28 6.12 -5.26 -14.17
C VAL A 28 5.22 -4.61 -15.20
N ASN A 29 5.15 -3.29 -15.16
CA ASN A 29 4.29 -2.50 -16.03
C ASN A 29 5.05 -2.01 -17.26
N ASP A 30 4.34 -1.91 -18.38
CA ASP A 30 4.82 -1.30 -19.64
C ASP A 30 4.59 0.22 -19.59
N ASP A 31 5.28 0.88 -18.65
CA ASP A 31 5.29 2.31 -18.44
C ASP A 31 6.40 3.01 -19.27
N GLU A 32 6.45 4.34 -19.22
CA GLU A 32 7.48 5.14 -19.92
C GLU A 32 8.90 4.73 -19.49
N ALA A 33 9.10 4.48 -18.18
CA ALA A 33 10.38 3.99 -17.65
C ALA A 33 10.73 2.57 -18.12
N MET A 34 9.76 1.77 -18.55
CA MET A 34 10.02 0.49 -19.22
C MET A 34 10.44 0.73 -20.67
N ALA A 35 9.80 1.66 -21.37
CA ALA A 35 10.18 1.99 -22.74
C ALA A 35 11.63 2.51 -22.81
N GLU A 36 12.03 3.40 -21.91
CA GLU A 36 13.42 3.87 -21.78
C GLU A 36 14.40 2.71 -21.50
N LEU A 37 14.01 1.80 -20.60
CA LEU A 37 14.82 0.62 -20.28
C LEU A 37 14.98 -0.30 -21.50
N VAL A 38 13.92 -0.46 -22.30
CA VAL A 38 13.97 -1.27 -23.55
C VAL A 38 14.94 -0.66 -24.55
N GLU A 39 14.93 0.66 -24.76
CA GLU A 39 15.87 1.33 -25.65
C GLU A 39 17.31 1.19 -25.16
N SER A 40 17.57 1.43 -23.87
CA SER A 40 18.89 1.20 -23.27
C SER A 40 19.37 -0.26 -23.46
N VAL A 41 18.46 -1.22 -23.28
CA VAL A 41 18.77 -2.66 -23.47
C VAL A 41 19.04 -3.00 -24.95
N LYS A 42 18.40 -2.33 -25.89
CA LYS A 42 18.71 -2.50 -27.34
C LYS A 42 20.09 -1.98 -27.72
N GLU A 43 20.48 -0.84 -27.15
CA GLU A 43 21.73 -0.18 -27.45
C GLU A 43 22.94 -0.82 -26.76
N GLU A 44 22.83 -1.08 -25.46
CA GLU A 44 23.94 -1.48 -24.59
C GLU A 44 23.85 -2.93 -24.07
N GLY A 45 22.72 -3.59 -24.30
CA GLY A 45 22.42 -4.88 -23.68
C GLY A 45 22.07 -4.73 -22.18
N ILE A 46 22.11 -5.84 -21.45
CA ILE A 46 21.89 -5.85 -20.00
C ILE A 46 23.20 -5.64 -19.27
N LEU A 47 23.44 -4.44 -18.77
CA LEU A 47 24.67 -4.06 -18.06
C LEU A 47 24.78 -4.71 -16.66
N THR A 48 23.65 -4.97 -15.99
CA THR A 48 23.62 -5.61 -14.66
C THR A 48 22.93 -6.95 -14.76
N ALA A 49 23.65 -8.03 -14.48
CA ALA A 49 23.13 -9.39 -14.54
C ALA A 49 21.88 -9.60 -13.65
N LEU A 50 21.01 -10.51 -14.06
CA LEU A 50 19.89 -10.96 -13.26
C LEU A 50 20.40 -11.89 -12.15
N LEU A 51 19.79 -11.85 -10.96
CA LEU A 51 20.05 -12.81 -9.91
C LEU A 51 19.05 -13.95 -10.03
N VAL A 52 19.56 -15.19 -10.12
CA VAL A 52 18.72 -16.38 -10.29
C VAL A 52 19.15 -17.49 -9.33
N ARG A 53 18.26 -18.44 -9.06
CA ARG A 53 18.59 -19.70 -8.38
C ARG A 53 18.21 -20.89 -9.28
N PRO A 54 18.91 -22.03 -9.18
CA PRO A 54 18.56 -23.23 -9.93
C PRO A 54 17.28 -23.86 -9.39
N LEU A 55 16.40 -24.32 -10.31
CA LEU A 55 15.24 -25.15 -10.02
C LEU A 55 15.50 -26.64 -10.31
N GLY A 56 16.58 -26.97 -11.01
CA GLY A 56 16.89 -28.29 -11.54
C GLY A 56 16.76 -28.34 -13.06
N ASP A 57 17.30 -29.39 -13.70
CA ASP A 57 17.20 -29.65 -15.15
C ASP A 57 17.61 -28.48 -16.08
N GLY A 58 18.47 -27.60 -15.60
CA GLY A 58 18.92 -26.42 -16.35
C GLY A 58 17.95 -25.24 -16.34
N GLU A 59 16.88 -25.30 -15.53
CA GLU A 59 15.92 -24.23 -15.33
C GLU A 59 16.26 -23.39 -14.09
N TYR A 60 15.93 -22.10 -14.15
CA TYR A 60 16.27 -21.11 -13.11
C TYR A 60 15.10 -20.22 -12.78
N GLU A 61 14.97 -19.86 -11.50
CA GLU A 61 14.00 -18.89 -11.01
C GLU A 61 14.68 -17.54 -10.77
N ILE A 62 14.04 -16.48 -11.23
CA ILE A 62 14.56 -15.11 -11.11
C ILE A 62 14.22 -14.57 -9.73
N ILE A 63 15.25 -14.21 -8.98
CA ILE A 63 15.14 -13.57 -7.66
C ILE A 63 15.12 -12.04 -7.80
N ALA A 64 15.96 -11.49 -8.69
CA ALA A 64 16.00 -10.05 -8.97
C ALA A 64 16.29 -9.78 -10.44
N GLY A 65 15.65 -8.75 -10.98
CA GLY A 65 15.84 -8.32 -12.36
C GLY A 65 14.66 -8.62 -13.29
N HIS A 66 13.45 -8.82 -12.77
CA HIS A 66 12.22 -9.07 -13.56
C HIS A 66 11.96 -8.00 -14.62
N ARG A 67 12.14 -6.70 -14.30
CA ARG A 67 12.03 -5.60 -15.28
C ARG A 67 13.08 -5.73 -16.40
N ARG A 68 14.33 -6.08 -16.08
CA ARG A 68 15.41 -6.28 -17.07
C ARG A 68 15.13 -7.48 -17.98
N ARG A 69 14.62 -8.59 -17.40
CA ARG A 69 14.19 -9.73 -18.22
C ARG A 69 13.07 -9.35 -19.18
N HIS A 70 12.08 -8.59 -18.70
CA HIS A 70 10.95 -8.12 -19.51
C HIS A 70 11.43 -7.17 -20.62
N ALA A 71 12.28 -6.20 -20.29
CA ALA A 71 12.89 -5.31 -21.27
C ALA A 71 13.72 -6.08 -22.31
N ALA A 72 14.50 -7.09 -21.92
CA ALA A 72 15.21 -7.97 -22.83
C ALA A 72 14.26 -8.73 -23.76
N GLN A 73 13.09 -9.11 -23.29
CA GLN A 73 12.06 -9.75 -24.09
C GLN A 73 11.50 -8.80 -25.15
N LEU A 74 11.17 -7.58 -24.77
CA LEU A 74 10.68 -6.55 -25.67
C LEU A 74 11.75 -6.09 -26.67
N ALA A 75 13.01 -6.06 -26.24
CA ALA A 75 14.17 -5.78 -27.09
C ALA A 75 14.56 -6.94 -28.03
N GLY A 76 13.93 -8.11 -27.92
CA GLY A 76 14.23 -9.27 -28.78
C GLY A 76 15.48 -10.07 -28.41
N LEU A 77 16.11 -9.82 -27.26
CA LEU A 77 17.30 -10.55 -26.82
C LEU A 77 16.91 -12.00 -26.45
N LYS A 78 17.66 -12.96 -27.00
CA LYS A 78 17.49 -14.40 -26.72
C LYS A 78 18.23 -14.83 -25.46
N GLU A 79 19.28 -14.15 -25.10
CA GLU A 79 20.19 -14.46 -24.02
C GLU A 79 20.38 -13.26 -23.10
N VAL A 80 20.55 -13.52 -21.81
CA VAL A 80 20.73 -12.49 -20.79
C VAL A 80 21.80 -12.91 -19.78
N PRO A 81 22.59 -11.97 -19.23
CA PRO A 81 23.57 -12.28 -18.21
C PRO A 81 22.88 -12.59 -16.89
N VAL A 82 23.30 -13.65 -16.21
CA VAL A 82 22.77 -14.05 -14.92
C VAL A 82 23.88 -14.34 -13.90
N ILE A 83 23.59 -14.12 -12.64
CA ILE A 83 24.39 -14.57 -11.50
C ILE A 83 23.58 -15.68 -10.82
N ILE A 84 24.13 -16.89 -10.82
CA ILE A 84 23.50 -18.03 -10.18
C ILE A 84 23.92 -18.06 -8.71
N ARG A 85 22.91 -18.13 -7.82
CA ARG A 85 23.14 -18.40 -6.40
C ARG A 85 22.26 -19.55 -5.92
N ASN A 86 22.88 -20.55 -5.32
CA ASN A 86 22.17 -21.63 -4.65
C ASN A 86 21.57 -21.07 -3.35
N MET A 87 20.27 -21.16 -3.23
CA MET A 87 19.53 -20.76 -2.03
C MET A 87 18.21 -21.52 -1.94
N ASP A 88 17.77 -21.76 -0.72
CA ASP A 88 16.45 -22.33 -0.45
C ASP A 88 15.33 -21.34 -0.75
N GLN A 89 14.07 -21.82 -0.71
CA GLN A 89 12.88 -21.02 -1.01
C GLN A 89 12.75 -19.81 -0.08
N ASP A 90 12.93 -19.99 1.21
CA ASP A 90 12.74 -18.92 2.18
C ASP A 90 13.81 -17.81 2.05
N THR A 91 15.05 -18.20 1.77
CA THR A 91 16.12 -17.25 1.46
C THR A 91 15.87 -16.52 0.15
N ALA A 92 15.35 -17.21 -0.86
CA ALA A 92 14.98 -16.61 -2.14
C ALA A 92 13.84 -15.58 -1.99
N VAL A 93 12.78 -15.92 -1.25
CA VAL A 93 11.68 -14.99 -0.92
C VAL A 93 12.23 -13.74 -0.24
N ARG A 94 13.07 -13.88 0.79
CA ARG A 94 13.66 -12.74 1.48
C ARG A 94 14.49 -11.86 0.57
N ALA A 95 15.35 -12.45 -0.25
CA ALA A 95 16.20 -11.72 -1.19
C ALA A 95 15.37 -10.99 -2.25
N MET A 96 14.33 -11.64 -2.79
CA MET A 96 13.40 -11.05 -3.75
C MET A 96 12.66 -9.87 -3.14
N VAL A 97 12.06 -10.02 -1.96
CA VAL A 97 11.33 -8.94 -1.27
C VAL A 97 12.27 -7.78 -0.94
N ASP A 98 13.43 -8.04 -0.35
CA ASP A 98 14.38 -7.00 0.07
C ASP A 98 14.91 -6.19 -1.11
N SER A 99 15.15 -6.83 -2.27
CA SER A 99 15.61 -6.14 -3.48
C SER A 99 14.54 -5.22 -4.09
N ASN A 100 13.26 -5.46 -3.81
CA ASN A 100 12.15 -4.69 -4.37
C ASN A 100 11.60 -3.63 -3.40
N LEU A 101 11.66 -3.85 -2.08
CA LEU A 101 11.18 -2.88 -1.08
C LEU A 101 11.90 -1.52 -1.09
N GLN A 102 13.04 -1.44 -1.78
CA GLN A 102 13.81 -0.19 -1.94
C GLN A 102 13.38 0.64 -3.15
N ARG A 103 12.43 0.13 -3.96
CA ARG A 103 11.94 0.87 -5.12
C ARG A 103 11.14 2.11 -4.69
N PRO A 104 11.26 3.23 -5.41
CA PRO A 104 10.29 4.30 -5.30
C PRO A 104 8.92 3.81 -5.82
N ASN A 105 7.84 4.33 -5.28
CA ASN A 105 6.47 4.11 -5.77
C ASN A 105 6.00 2.64 -5.78
N ILE A 106 6.23 1.90 -4.68
CA ILE A 106 5.64 0.58 -4.47
C ILE A 106 4.18 0.75 -4.06
N LEU A 107 3.28 0.03 -4.72
CA LEU A 107 1.85 0.04 -4.37
C LEU A 107 1.62 -0.53 -2.96
N PRO A 108 0.61 -0.04 -2.23
CA PRO A 108 0.21 -0.60 -0.94
C PRO A 108 -0.05 -2.11 -0.99
N SER A 109 -0.70 -2.62 -2.05
CA SER A 109 -0.93 -4.05 -2.27
C SER A 109 0.38 -4.83 -2.44
N GLU A 110 1.32 -4.32 -3.23
CA GLU A 110 2.63 -4.95 -3.43
C GLU A 110 3.39 -5.07 -2.11
N LYS A 111 3.42 -4.00 -1.31
CA LYS A 111 4.02 -4.02 0.04
C LYS A 111 3.30 -5.02 0.95
N ALA A 112 1.98 -5.10 0.88
CA ALA A 112 1.17 -5.99 1.70
C ALA A 112 1.54 -7.45 1.46
N PHE A 113 1.53 -7.89 0.21
CA PHE A 113 1.88 -9.27 -0.16
C PHE A 113 3.36 -9.56 0.06
N ALA A 114 4.26 -8.61 -0.23
CA ALA A 114 5.69 -8.75 0.00
C ALA A 114 6.02 -8.97 1.49
N TYR A 115 5.43 -8.15 2.38
CA TYR A 115 5.62 -8.32 3.82
C TYR A 115 5.03 -9.63 4.34
N ARG A 116 3.87 -10.05 3.82
CA ARG A 116 3.27 -11.33 4.17
C ARG A 116 4.17 -12.49 3.76
N MET A 117 4.63 -12.53 2.51
CA MET A 117 5.55 -13.56 2.02
C MET A 117 6.85 -13.62 2.84
N LYS A 118 7.43 -12.46 3.13
CA LYS A 118 8.65 -12.39 3.95
C LYS A 118 8.42 -12.89 5.36
N MET A 119 7.28 -12.57 5.98
CA MET A 119 6.90 -13.05 7.31
C MET A 119 6.73 -14.57 7.32
N GLU A 120 6.05 -15.13 6.32
CA GLU A 120 5.85 -16.58 6.16
C GLU A 120 7.20 -17.30 6.00
N ALA A 121 8.07 -16.84 5.09
CA ALA A 121 9.40 -17.39 4.85
C ALA A 121 10.30 -17.34 6.10
N MET A 122 10.19 -16.31 6.89
CA MET A 122 10.96 -16.19 8.13
C MET A 122 10.44 -17.11 9.23
N ASN A 123 9.11 -17.35 9.30
CA ASN A 123 8.51 -18.25 10.28
C ASN A 123 8.86 -19.72 10.01
N HIS A 124 9.01 -20.15 8.75
CA HIS A 124 9.39 -21.52 8.38
C HIS A 124 10.79 -21.90 8.89
N GLN A 125 11.70 -20.94 9.02
CA GLN A 125 13.09 -21.22 9.42
C GLN A 125 13.29 -21.46 10.93
N GLY A 126 12.21 -21.47 11.73
CA GLY A 126 12.25 -21.95 13.12
C GLY A 126 13.24 -21.21 14.02
N THR A 127 13.52 -19.95 13.76
CA THR A 127 14.41 -19.14 14.60
C THR A 127 13.80 -19.00 15.99
N SER A 128 14.39 -19.67 16.98
CA SER A 128 13.97 -19.74 18.39
C SER A 128 13.88 -18.39 19.12
N GLY A 129 13.96 -17.29 18.41
CA GLY A 129 13.98 -15.91 18.92
C GLY A 129 12.85 -15.02 18.44
N GLY A 130 11.74 -15.55 17.87
CA GLY A 130 10.58 -14.78 17.43
C GLY A 130 10.96 -13.64 16.48
N ILE A 131 10.71 -13.81 15.19
CA ILE A 131 10.99 -12.76 14.19
C ILE A 131 10.06 -11.58 14.43
N SER A 132 10.66 -10.44 14.66
CA SER A 132 9.94 -9.19 14.87
C SER A 132 9.50 -8.60 13.54
N ALA A 133 8.25 -8.14 13.45
CA ALA A 133 7.81 -7.30 12.32
C ALA A 133 8.73 -6.08 12.08
N LYS A 134 9.50 -5.69 13.10
CA LYS A 134 10.53 -4.66 12.99
C LYS A 134 11.68 -5.09 12.06
N ASP A 135 12.08 -6.38 12.10
CA ASP A 135 13.14 -6.91 11.23
C ASP A 135 12.65 -7.01 9.78
N ILE A 136 11.35 -7.30 9.59
CA ILE A 136 10.74 -7.34 8.26
C ILE A 136 10.73 -5.96 7.60
N GLY A 137 10.36 -4.92 8.35
CA GLY A 137 10.26 -3.54 7.84
C GLY A 137 11.59 -2.79 7.71
N LYS A 138 12.69 -3.33 8.26
CA LYS A 138 13.98 -2.63 8.36
C LYS A 138 14.50 -2.08 7.04
N ASN A 139 14.38 -2.84 5.96
CA ASN A 139 14.90 -2.46 4.64
C ASN A 139 14.04 -1.40 3.93
N ALA A 140 12.82 -1.16 4.38
CA ALA A 140 11.91 -0.16 3.85
C ALA A 140 11.67 1.02 4.82
N ASN A 141 12.39 1.07 5.94
CA ASN A 141 12.19 2.04 7.04
C ASN A 141 10.77 2.03 7.64
N ASP A 142 10.03 0.92 7.49
CA ASP A 142 8.69 0.78 8.05
C ASP A 142 8.76 0.27 9.49
N SER A 143 7.97 0.86 10.38
CA SER A 143 7.82 0.38 11.75
C SER A 143 7.09 -0.97 11.79
N ALA A 144 7.27 -1.75 12.85
CA ALA A 144 6.53 -3.00 13.07
C ALA A 144 5.01 -2.81 12.92
N ARG A 145 4.48 -1.71 13.46
CA ARG A 145 3.05 -1.36 13.34
C ARG A 145 2.64 -1.13 11.89
N GLN A 146 3.50 -0.51 11.09
CA GLN A 146 3.23 -0.26 9.67
C GLN A 146 3.26 -1.55 8.87
N VAL A 147 4.23 -2.45 9.13
CA VAL A 147 4.29 -3.78 8.51
C VAL A 147 2.99 -4.56 8.74
N TYR A 148 2.49 -4.61 9.98
CA TYR A 148 1.21 -5.29 10.28
C TYR A 148 0.02 -4.64 9.58
N ARG A 149 0.00 -3.31 9.43
CA ARG A 149 -1.05 -2.61 8.67
C ARG A 149 -1.05 -2.99 7.21
N TYR A 150 0.13 -3.06 6.56
CA TYR A 150 0.24 -3.53 5.19
C TYR A 150 -0.22 -4.99 5.08
N ILE A 151 0.29 -5.89 5.93
CA ILE A 151 -0.12 -7.30 5.91
C ILE A 151 -1.65 -7.43 6.05
N ARG A 152 -2.30 -6.58 6.86
CA ARG A 152 -3.76 -6.60 6.98
C ARG A 152 -4.49 -6.35 5.66
N LEU A 153 -3.93 -5.56 4.75
CA LEU A 153 -4.55 -5.30 3.44
C LEU A 153 -4.69 -6.57 2.58
N THR A 154 -3.89 -7.61 2.82
CA THR A 154 -4.01 -8.88 2.08
C THR A 154 -5.33 -9.62 2.31
N TYR A 155 -6.15 -9.16 3.25
CA TYR A 155 -7.49 -9.68 3.54
C TYR A 155 -8.60 -8.87 2.88
N LEU A 156 -8.27 -7.83 2.12
CA LEU A 156 -9.24 -7.08 1.32
C LEU A 156 -9.58 -7.85 0.05
N MET A 157 -10.83 -7.73 -0.38
CA MET A 157 -11.22 -8.09 -1.73
C MET A 157 -10.52 -7.18 -2.76
N ASN A 158 -10.40 -7.66 -4.00
CA ASN A 158 -9.60 -6.97 -5.02
C ASN A 158 -10.04 -5.52 -5.28
N ASP A 159 -11.35 -5.25 -5.28
CA ASP A 159 -11.87 -3.91 -5.59
C ASP A 159 -11.49 -2.89 -4.52
N LEU A 160 -11.63 -3.25 -3.23
CA LEU A 160 -11.17 -2.43 -2.12
C LEU A 160 -9.64 -2.26 -2.09
N LEU A 161 -8.89 -3.32 -2.39
CA LEU A 161 -7.44 -3.27 -2.46
C LEU A 161 -6.98 -2.34 -3.59
N ASN A 162 -7.60 -2.42 -4.77
CA ASN A 162 -7.36 -1.53 -5.89
C ASN A 162 -7.73 -0.07 -5.56
N ALA A 163 -8.78 0.15 -4.76
CA ALA A 163 -9.15 1.48 -4.30
C ALA A 163 -8.08 2.07 -3.35
N VAL A 164 -7.41 1.23 -2.54
CA VAL A 164 -6.25 1.63 -1.73
C VAL A 164 -5.05 1.97 -2.62
N ASP A 165 -4.76 1.15 -3.63
CA ASP A 165 -3.63 1.36 -4.54
C ASP A 165 -3.77 2.64 -5.38
N ARG A 166 -5.00 3.03 -5.71
CA ARG A 166 -5.33 4.28 -6.42
C ARG A 166 -5.47 5.49 -5.50
N ASP A 167 -5.22 5.33 -4.21
CA ASP A 167 -5.41 6.37 -3.18
C ASP A 167 -6.85 6.94 -3.11
N VAL A 168 -7.84 6.17 -3.59
CA VAL A 168 -9.27 6.49 -3.47
C VAL A 168 -9.74 6.31 -2.03
N ILE A 169 -9.22 5.28 -1.35
CA ILE A 169 -9.36 5.09 0.09
C ILE A 169 -7.99 5.05 0.75
N GLY A 170 -7.84 5.77 1.87
CA GLY A 170 -6.57 5.78 2.58
C GLY A 170 -6.22 4.43 3.20
N LEU A 171 -4.92 4.15 3.37
CA LEU A 171 -4.41 2.91 3.95
C LEU A 171 -5.13 2.50 5.25
N GLN A 172 -5.40 3.46 6.16
CA GLN A 172 -6.03 3.16 7.44
C GLN A 172 -7.50 2.73 7.28
N VAL A 173 -8.21 3.28 6.29
CA VAL A 173 -9.57 2.85 5.94
C VAL A 173 -9.53 1.40 5.44
N GLY A 174 -8.62 1.09 4.52
CA GLY A 174 -8.41 -0.27 4.04
C GLY A 174 -8.12 -1.25 5.19
N VAL A 175 -7.28 -0.86 6.15
CA VAL A 175 -7.00 -1.68 7.35
C VAL A 175 -8.27 -1.95 8.17
N GLU A 176 -9.11 -0.95 8.42
CA GLU A 176 -10.37 -1.15 9.15
C GLU A 176 -11.33 -2.06 8.37
N LEU A 177 -11.47 -1.87 7.06
CA LEU A 177 -12.32 -2.70 6.20
C LEU A 177 -11.81 -4.14 6.07
N SER A 178 -10.50 -4.36 6.18
CA SER A 178 -9.91 -5.71 6.11
C SER A 178 -10.32 -6.62 7.29
N TYR A 179 -10.94 -6.10 8.32
CA TYR A 179 -11.52 -6.90 9.41
C TYR A 179 -12.90 -7.46 9.06
N LEU A 180 -13.53 -6.97 8.01
CA LEU A 180 -14.82 -7.47 7.51
C LEU A 180 -14.62 -8.81 6.77
N THR A 181 -15.63 -9.65 6.80
CA THR A 181 -15.71 -10.84 5.93
C THR A 181 -15.94 -10.42 4.48
N VAL A 182 -15.67 -11.33 3.53
CA VAL A 182 -15.88 -11.02 2.10
C VAL A 182 -17.29 -10.53 1.79
N PRO A 183 -18.40 -11.18 2.26
CA PRO A 183 -19.75 -10.65 2.04
C PRO A 183 -19.99 -9.26 2.65
N GLU A 184 -19.35 -8.95 3.79
CA GLU A 184 -19.46 -7.63 4.42
C GLU A 184 -18.66 -6.57 3.65
N GLN A 185 -17.54 -6.94 3.02
CA GLN A 185 -16.79 -6.08 2.11
C GLN A 185 -17.58 -5.80 0.82
N GLU A 186 -18.26 -6.80 0.29
CA GLU A 186 -19.18 -6.65 -0.85
C GLU A 186 -20.29 -5.65 -0.55
N MET A 187 -20.86 -5.64 0.67
CA MET A 187 -21.83 -4.61 1.06
C MET A 187 -21.25 -3.19 0.97
N VAL A 188 -19.96 -3.01 1.30
CA VAL A 188 -19.29 -1.70 1.20
C VAL A 188 -19.14 -1.29 -0.27
N GLU A 189 -18.75 -2.21 -1.15
CA GLU A 189 -18.64 -1.95 -2.60
C GLU A 189 -20.01 -1.65 -3.22
N GLU A 190 -21.05 -2.41 -2.93
CA GLU A 190 -22.40 -2.14 -3.42
C GLU A 190 -22.92 -0.77 -2.96
N VAL A 191 -22.57 -0.34 -1.74
CA VAL A 191 -22.89 1.02 -1.26
C VAL A 191 -22.06 2.06 -2.03
N HIS A 192 -20.78 1.79 -2.29
CA HIS A 192 -19.94 2.65 -3.12
C HIS A 192 -20.52 2.80 -4.54
N GLU A 193 -20.86 1.70 -5.21
CA GLU A 193 -21.46 1.71 -6.56
C GLU A 193 -22.73 2.54 -6.62
N SER A 194 -23.59 2.44 -5.58
CA SER A 194 -24.88 3.17 -5.55
C SER A 194 -24.76 4.64 -5.13
N THR A 195 -23.69 5.05 -4.45
CA THR A 195 -23.54 6.38 -3.83
C THR A 195 -22.36 7.19 -4.36
N GLY A 196 -21.40 6.53 -5.03
CA GLY A 196 -20.12 7.10 -5.44
C GLY A 196 -19.18 7.42 -4.28
N LYS A 197 -19.42 6.85 -3.06
CA LYS A 197 -18.67 7.22 -1.85
C LYS A 197 -18.14 6.00 -1.12
N TYR A 198 -16.87 6.06 -0.75
CA TYR A 198 -16.30 5.17 0.26
C TYR A 198 -16.41 5.74 1.67
N PRO A 199 -16.36 4.91 2.72
CA PRO A 199 -16.37 5.38 4.10
C PRO A 199 -15.11 6.16 4.44
N SER A 200 -15.24 7.20 5.25
CA SER A 200 -14.11 7.83 5.96
C SER A 200 -13.56 6.89 7.03
N LEU A 201 -12.40 7.22 7.61
CA LEU A 201 -11.80 6.41 8.68
C LEU A 201 -12.74 6.22 9.89
N GLU A 202 -13.43 7.27 10.31
CA GLU A 202 -14.38 7.19 11.43
C GLU A 202 -15.62 6.33 11.09
N GLN A 203 -16.06 6.39 9.84
CA GLN A 203 -17.15 5.55 9.36
C GLN A 203 -16.71 4.08 9.24
N ALA A 204 -15.52 3.81 8.73
CA ALA A 204 -14.97 2.46 8.65
C ALA A 204 -14.80 1.82 10.04
N LYS A 205 -14.35 2.58 11.05
CA LYS A 205 -14.31 2.10 12.43
C LYS A 205 -15.69 1.75 12.97
N LYS A 206 -16.72 2.56 12.69
CA LYS A 206 -18.11 2.26 13.09
C LYS A 206 -18.66 1.03 12.37
N ILE A 207 -18.37 0.86 11.08
CA ILE A 207 -18.74 -0.33 10.30
C ILE A 207 -18.12 -1.57 10.96
N ARG A 208 -16.83 -1.52 11.29
CA ARG A 208 -16.15 -2.59 12.01
C ARG A 208 -16.80 -2.86 13.39
N GLN A 209 -17.14 -1.83 14.15
CA GLN A 209 -17.82 -1.97 15.44
C GLN A 209 -19.15 -2.71 15.28
N HIS A 210 -19.99 -2.33 14.31
CA HIS A 210 -21.26 -3.03 14.02
C HIS A 210 -21.02 -4.49 13.63
N ARG A 211 -19.94 -4.80 12.92
CA ARG A 211 -19.55 -6.18 12.62
C ARG A 211 -19.21 -6.95 13.90
N GLU A 212 -18.43 -6.37 14.82
CA GLU A 212 -18.07 -6.98 16.11
C GLU A 212 -19.32 -7.22 16.98
N GLU A 213 -20.29 -6.31 16.93
CA GLU A 213 -21.60 -6.41 17.60
C GLU A 213 -22.60 -7.33 16.87
N LYS A 214 -22.24 -7.88 15.68
CA LYS A 214 -23.09 -8.71 14.82
C LYS A 214 -24.39 -8.01 14.37
N THR A 215 -24.37 -6.71 14.27
CA THR A 215 -25.50 -5.87 13.86
C THR A 215 -25.29 -5.28 12.44
N LEU A 216 -24.20 -5.60 11.77
CA LEU A 216 -23.89 -5.03 10.47
C LEU A 216 -24.86 -5.51 9.39
N THR A 217 -25.50 -4.56 8.71
CA THR A 217 -26.33 -4.77 7.53
C THR A 217 -25.96 -3.76 6.44
N LYS A 218 -26.35 -4.01 5.20
CA LYS A 218 -26.14 -3.09 4.08
C LYS A 218 -26.77 -1.71 4.33
N GLU A 219 -27.94 -1.67 4.96
CA GLU A 219 -28.64 -0.44 5.31
C GLU A 219 -27.81 0.38 6.31
N ILE A 220 -27.21 -0.27 7.31
CA ILE A 220 -26.34 0.39 8.29
C ILE A 220 -25.07 0.92 7.60
N VAL A 221 -24.43 0.13 6.72
CA VAL A 221 -23.29 0.59 5.93
C VAL A 221 -23.66 1.84 5.13
N ARG A 222 -24.79 1.78 4.41
CA ARG A 222 -25.29 2.91 3.61
C ARG A 222 -25.55 4.15 4.46
N LEU A 223 -26.21 3.99 5.60
CA LEU A 223 -26.52 5.08 6.53
C LEU A 223 -25.25 5.72 7.08
N LEU A 224 -24.25 4.91 7.43
CA LEU A 224 -22.96 5.40 7.90
C LEU A 224 -22.18 6.14 6.81
N VAL A 225 -22.15 5.60 5.57
CA VAL A 225 -21.38 6.17 4.44
C VAL A 225 -22.03 7.46 3.91
N ILE A 226 -23.36 7.48 3.75
CA ILE A 226 -24.07 8.68 3.32
C ILE A 226 -24.04 9.72 4.42
N GLY A 227 -24.18 9.27 5.69
CA GLY A 227 -24.16 10.05 6.92
C GLY A 227 -25.04 11.28 6.86
N GLU A 228 -25.90 11.51 7.81
CA GLU A 228 -26.35 12.87 8.05
C GLU A 228 -25.09 13.73 8.28
N ARG A 229 -24.63 14.47 7.29
CA ARG A 229 -23.83 15.65 7.54
C ARG A 229 -24.70 16.55 8.43
N LYS A 230 -24.62 16.41 9.74
CA LYS A 230 -24.92 17.56 10.61
C LYS A 230 -23.98 18.65 10.10
N LYS A 231 -24.51 19.52 9.23
CA LYS A 231 -23.84 20.76 8.90
C LYS A 231 -23.55 21.40 10.23
N LYS A 232 -22.30 21.32 10.70
CA LYS A 232 -21.87 22.20 11.78
C LYS A 232 -22.06 23.59 11.20
N THR A 233 -23.16 24.24 11.58
CA THR A 233 -23.43 25.63 11.22
C THR A 233 -22.36 26.43 11.96
N THR A 234 -21.24 26.66 11.28
CA THR A 234 -20.19 27.52 11.82
C THR A 234 -20.52 28.91 11.33
N VAL A 235 -20.96 29.76 12.23
CA VAL A 235 -21.13 31.19 11.95
C VAL A 235 -19.79 31.86 12.25
N THR A 236 -19.13 32.31 11.21
CA THR A 236 -17.88 33.10 11.35
C THR A 236 -18.27 34.56 11.23
N LEU A 237 -18.16 35.27 12.33
CA LEU A 237 -18.34 36.71 12.36
C LEU A 237 -16.97 37.37 12.07
N LYS A 238 -16.92 38.24 11.06
CA LYS A 238 -15.69 38.98 10.75
C LYS A 238 -15.40 39.99 11.86
N GLN A 239 -14.13 40.20 12.18
CA GLN A 239 -13.70 41.10 13.24
C GLN A 239 -14.23 42.53 13.07
N ASP A 240 -14.32 43.01 11.82
CA ASP A 240 -14.83 44.33 11.51
C ASP A 240 -16.36 44.46 11.72
N GLU A 241 -17.12 43.36 11.59
CA GLU A 241 -18.55 43.32 11.86
C GLU A 241 -18.86 43.36 13.35
N ILE A 242 -17.94 42.83 14.17
CA ILE A 242 -18.11 42.74 15.63
C ILE A 242 -17.58 43.98 16.33
N LYS A 243 -16.43 44.54 15.90
CA LYS A 243 -15.77 45.70 16.54
C LYS A 243 -16.64 46.89 16.76
N LYS A 244 -17.62 47.15 15.87
CA LYS A 244 -18.54 48.29 15.98
C LYS A 244 -19.50 48.20 17.18
N TYR A 245 -19.66 47.05 17.79
CA TYR A 245 -20.55 46.81 18.93
C TYR A 245 -19.83 46.79 20.27
N PHE A 246 -18.47 46.82 20.27
CA PHE A 246 -17.65 46.69 21.47
C PHE A 246 -16.71 47.91 21.63
N PRO A 247 -16.42 48.32 22.87
CA PRO A 247 -15.43 49.35 23.14
C PRO A 247 -14.03 48.96 22.59
N PRO A 248 -13.24 49.94 22.14
CA PRO A 248 -11.90 49.71 21.56
C PRO A 248 -10.92 48.95 22.45
N GLU A 249 -11.08 49.02 23.76
CA GLU A 249 -10.28 48.36 24.78
C GLU A 249 -10.62 46.90 25.04
N TYR A 250 -11.67 46.35 24.36
CA TYR A 250 -12.03 44.95 24.50
C TYR A 250 -11.15 44.06 23.62
N ASP A 251 -10.46 43.14 24.29
CA ASP A 251 -9.72 42.07 23.61
C ASP A 251 -10.64 40.94 23.12
N GLU A 252 -10.10 40.03 22.33
CA GLU A 252 -10.86 38.93 21.72
C GLU A 252 -11.51 38.02 22.77
N GLN A 253 -10.86 37.82 23.91
CA GLN A 253 -11.40 36.98 24.98
C GLN A 253 -12.62 37.65 25.67
N LYS A 254 -12.55 38.95 25.93
CA LYS A 254 -13.68 39.71 26.51
C LYS A 254 -14.87 39.76 25.56
N ILE A 255 -14.62 40.02 24.26
CA ILE A 255 -15.67 39.98 23.23
C ILE A 255 -16.35 38.64 23.20
N ARG A 256 -15.61 37.54 23.20
CA ARG A 256 -16.13 36.17 23.21
C ARG A 256 -16.98 35.88 24.46
N THR A 257 -16.51 36.29 25.60
CA THR A 257 -17.24 36.11 26.87
C THR A 257 -18.60 36.80 26.85
N VAL A 258 -18.64 38.07 26.40
CA VAL A 258 -19.91 38.83 26.31
C VAL A 258 -20.85 38.19 25.31
N ILE A 259 -20.34 37.74 24.15
CA ILE A 259 -21.19 37.05 23.14
C ILE A 259 -21.78 35.77 23.74
N CYS A 260 -20.98 34.97 24.45
CA CYS A 260 -21.50 33.75 25.10
C CYS A 260 -22.58 34.06 26.14
N GLN A 261 -22.37 35.08 26.98
CA GLN A 261 -23.35 35.50 27.96
C GLN A 261 -24.70 35.94 27.32
N LEU A 262 -24.63 36.77 26.28
CA LEU A 262 -25.82 37.20 25.55
C LEU A 262 -26.55 36.02 24.89
N LEU A 263 -25.83 35.03 24.37
CA LEU A 263 -26.45 33.83 23.79
C LEU A 263 -27.06 32.93 24.86
N GLU A 264 -26.49 32.83 26.05
CA GLU A 264 -27.06 32.11 27.20
C GLU A 264 -28.32 32.79 27.68
N GLU A 265 -28.32 34.10 27.84
CA GLU A 265 -29.51 34.89 28.23
C GLU A 265 -30.64 34.74 27.20
N TRP A 266 -30.31 34.86 25.93
CA TRP A 266 -31.27 34.68 24.83
C TRP A 266 -31.85 33.26 24.80
N SER A 267 -31.02 32.25 24.98
CA SER A 267 -31.45 30.84 25.07
C SER A 267 -32.44 30.61 26.23
N ASN A 268 -32.12 31.17 27.39
CA ASN A 268 -32.95 31.02 28.59
C ASN A 268 -34.32 31.76 28.47
N GLN A 269 -34.41 32.76 27.61
CA GLN A 269 -35.65 33.50 27.36
C GLN A 269 -36.54 32.82 26.32
N ASN A 270 -35.96 31.96 25.44
CA ASN A 270 -36.68 31.37 24.33
C ASN A 270 -36.84 29.85 24.42
N HIS A 271 -36.46 29.26 25.54
CA HIS A 271 -36.69 27.87 25.93
C HIS A 271 -37.35 27.83 27.30
#